data_78af1ff2354ee3e22d73bbd197e24507
#
_entry.id   78af1ff2354ee3e22d73bbd197e24507
#
_cell.length_a   1.000
_cell.length_b   1.000
_cell.length_c   1.000
_cell.angle_alpha   90.00
_cell.angle_beta   90.00
_cell.angle_gamma   90.00
#
_symmetry.space_group_name_H-M   'P 1'
#
loop_
_entity.id
_entity.type
_entity.pdbx_description
1 polymer ?
#
loop_
_entity_poly.entity_id
_entity_poly.type
_entity_poly.pdbx_seq_one_letter_code
_entity_poly.pdbx_strand_id
1 'polypeptide(L)'
;FTYTLVIAAFVVVQALRMGPGVGAMLEGQLIPICAYIVMALALNLVVGVSGELSLGHAGFMSIGAFAGSALALALQSTVTLSPLRLALAMVFGAVIAAALGFLIGIPVLRLNGDYLAIVTLAFGEIIKSIITNVYLGVDENGLQFSFLSNKNELADGGVELIRGPMGVMNTQRIS
;
A
#
# COMPACT_ATOMS: atom_id res chain seq x y z
N PHE A 1 -7.81 -23.20 -19.93
CA PHE A 1 -7.04 -23.77 -18.80
C PHE A 1 -6.86 -22.73 -17.67
N THR A 2 -6.37 -21.53 -17.95
CA THR A 2 -6.09 -20.49 -16.96
C THR A 2 -7.34 -20.03 -16.22
N TYR A 3 -8.41 -19.72 -16.95
CA TYR A 3 -9.69 -19.29 -16.33
C TYR A 3 -10.33 -20.39 -15.47
N THR A 4 -10.23 -21.65 -15.90
CA THR A 4 -10.75 -22.80 -15.14
C THR A 4 -10.01 -22.95 -13.82
N LEU A 5 -8.69 -22.75 -13.82
CA LEU A 5 -7.84 -22.83 -12.63
C LEU A 5 -8.15 -21.70 -11.65
N VAL A 6 -8.36 -20.48 -12.15
CA VAL A 6 -8.76 -19.31 -11.31
C VAL A 6 -10.13 -19.52 -10.68
N ILE A 7 -11.12 -20.00 -11.45
CA ILE A 7 -12.44 -20.31 -10.93
C ILE A 7 -12.37 -21.42 -9.89
N ALA A 8 -11.62 -22.50 -10.16
CA ALA A 8 -11.42 -23.58 -9.21
C ALA A 8 -10.78 -23.11 -7.89
N ALA A 9 -9.72 -22.28 -7.97
CA ALA A 9 -9.09 -21.67 -6.81
C ALA A 9 -10.06 -20.80 -6.01
N PHE A 10 -10.87 -19.98 -6.68
CA PHE A 10 -11.90 -19.17 -6.04
C PHE A 10 -12.94 -20.03 -5.31
N VAL A 11 -13.45 -21.09 -5.95
CA VAL A 11 -14.42 -22.01 -5.33
C VAL A 11 -13.83 -22.70 -4.10
N VAL A 12 -12.56 -23.15 -4.18
CA VAL A 12 -11.86 -23.78 -3.06
C VAL A 12 -11.73 -22.81 -1.88
N VAL A 13 -11.30 -21.57 -2.13
CA VAL A 13 -11.17 -20.55 -1.08
C VAL A 13 -12.54 -20.23 -0.46
N GLN A 14 -13.59 -20.13 -1.28
CA GLN A 14 -14.94 -19.88 -0.80
C GLN A 14 -15.48 -21.05 0.04
N ALA A 15 -15.21 -22.28 -0.35
CA ALA A 15 -15.59 -23.48 0.41
C ALA A 15 -14.85 -23.57 1.76
N LEU A 16 -13.56 -23.23 1.78
CA LEU A 16 -12.77 -23.17 3.02
C LEU A 16 -13.26 -22.08 3.98
N ARG A 17 -13.74 -20.94 3.44
CA ARG A 17 -14.33 -19.86 4.23
C ARG A 17 -15.62 -20.25 4.93
N MET A 18 -16.41 -21.16 4.33
CA MET A 18 -17.65 -21.68 4.91
C MET A 18 -17.42 -22.76 5.98
N GLY A 19 -16.20 -23.27 6.14
CA GLY A 19 -15.85 -24.31 7.10
C GLY A 19 -15.79 -23.79 8.54
N PRO A 20 -16.34 -24.51 9.53
CA PRO A 20 -16.29 -24.11 10.93
C PRO A 20 -14.85 -24.18 11.47
N GLY A 21 -14.32 -23.05 11.92
CA GLY A 21 -13.04 -22.96 12.65
C GLY A 21 -11.82 -22.42 11.88
N VAL A 22 -11.91 -22.25 10.56
CA VAL A 22 -10.79 -21.76 9.72
C VAL A 22 -11.05 -20.31 9.27
N GLY A 23 -12.25 -19.79 9.44
CA GLY A 23 -12.72 -18.54 8.85
C GLY A 23 -11.92 -17.32 9.25
N ALA A 24 -11.65 -17.10 10.53
CA ALA A 24 -11.01 -15.86 11.00
C ALA A 24 -9.53 -15.72 10.57
N MET A 25 -8.81 -16.83 10.53
CA MET A 25 -7.41 -16.85 10.10
C MET A 25 -7.31 -16.65 8.58
N LEU A 26 -8.17 -17.31 7.80
CA LEU A 26 -8.22 -17.16 6.35
C LEU A 26 -8.68 -15.77 5.94
N GLU A 27 -9.66 -15.19 6.61
CA GLU A 27 -10.13 -13.83 6.31
C GLU A 27 -9.00 -12.79 6.49
N GLY A 28 -8.17 -12.95 7.52
CA GLY A 28 -7.01 -12.09 7.73
C GLY A 28 -5.93 -12.23 6.65
N GLN A 29 -5.79 -13.42 6.04
CA GLN A 29 -4.78 -13.69 5.02
C GLN A 29 -5.26 -13.39 3.59
N LEU A 30 -6.55 -13.40 3.32
CA LEU A 30 -7.10 -13.17 1.99
C LEU A 30 -6.76 -11.78 1.45
N ILE A 31 -6.82 -10.74 2.28
CA ILE A 31 -6.53 -9.37 1.87
C ILE A 31 -5.07 -9.23 1.41
N PRO A 32 -4.05 -9.64 2.19
CA PRO A 32 -2.66 -9.62 1.72
C PRO A 32 -2.44 -10.48 0.46
N ILE A 33 -3.05 -11.64 0.38
CA ILE A 33 -2.92 -12.53 -0.80
C ILE A 33 -3.45 -11.82 -2.06
N CYS A 34 -4.63 -11.22 -2.00
CA CYS A 34 -5.19 -10.46 -3.13
C CYS A 34 -4.26 -9.29 -3.53
N ALA A 35 -3.70 -8.57 -2.56
CA ALA A 35 -2.76 -7.49 -2.83
C ALA A 35 -1.49 -8.00 -3.52
N TYR A 36 -0.93 -9.12 -3.08
CA TYR A 36 0.25 -9.74 -3.72
C TYR A 36 -0.05 -10.27 -5.11
N ILE A 37 -1.25 -10.80 -5.38
CA ILE A 37 -1.68 -11.22 -6.72
C ILE A 37 -1.70 -10.01 -7.67
N VAL A 38 -2.30 -8.91 -7.26
CA VAL A 38 -2.32 -7.67 -8.06
C VAL A 38 -0.91 -7.15 -8.32
N MET A 39 -0.05 -7.17 -7.29
CA MET A 39 1.34 -6.78 -7.42
C MET A 39 2.11 -7.68 -8.39
N ALA A 40 1.89 -8.99 -8.32
CA ALA A 40 2.52 -9.96 -9.22
C ALA A 40 2.09 -9.76 -10.68
N LEU A 41 0.81 -9.45 -10.92
CA LEU A 41 0.29 -9.13 -12.24
C LEU A 41 0.91 -7.83 -12.80
N ALA A 42 1.01 -6.80 -11.95
CA ALA A 42 1.64 -5.54 -12.33
C ALA A 42 3.14 -5.71 -12.64
N LEU A 43 3.85 -6.51 -11.83
CA LEU A 43 5.25 -6.84 -12.07
C LEU A 43 5.43 -7.66 -13.36
N ASN A 44 4.53 -8.62 -13.62
CA ASN A 44 4.55 -9.39 -14.86
C ASN A 44 4.32 -8.51 -16.10
N LEU A 45 3.54 -7.45 -15.99
CA LEU A 45 3.38 -6.47 -17.07
C LEU A 45 4.72 -5.78 -17.38
N VAL A 46 5.44 -5.35 -16.35
CA VAL A 46 6.74 -4.66 -16.51
C VAL A 46 7.80 -5.64 -17.01
N VAL A 47 8.02 -6.74 -16.32
CA VAL A 47 9.08 -7.71 -16.64
C VAL A 47 8.72 -8.51 -17.89
N GLY A 48 7.46 -8.94 -18.04
CA GLY A 48 7.03 -9.83 -19.13
C GLY A 48 6.83 -9.10 -20.45
N VAL A 49 6.40 -7.83 -20.43
CA VAL A 49 6.13 -7.04 -21.65
C VAL A 49 7.30 -6.13 -22.00
N SER A 50 7.84 -5.39 -21.03
CA SER A 50 8.98 -4.49 -21.29
C SER A 50 10.33 -5.21 -21.31
N GLY A 51 10.41 -6.42 -20.74
CA GLY A 51 11.66 -7.16 -20.61
C GLY A 51 12.65 -6.55 -19.60
N GLU A 52 12.22 -5.57 -18.84
CA GLU A 52 13.06 -4.82 -17.91
C GLU A 52 12.85 -5.33 -16.47
N LEU A 53 13.93 -5.68 -15.80
CA LEU A 53 13.87 -6.14 -14.41
C LEU A 53 13.74 -4.97 -13.46
N SER A 54 12.55 -4.82 -12.84
CA SER A 54 12.30 -3.79 -11.82
C SER A 54 12.18 -4.42 -10.45
N LEU A 55 13.10 -4.11 -9.54
CA LEU A 55 13.10 -4.57 -8.14
C LEU A 55 12.47 -3.54 -7.18
N GLY A 56 12.17 -2.34 -7.66
CA GLY A 56 11.56 -1.26 -6.85
C GLY A 56 10.03 -1.30 -6.74
N HIS A 57 9.37 -2.29 -7.35
CA HIS A 57 7.91 -2.33 -7.47
C HIS A 57 7.18 -2.31 -6.11
N ALA A 58 7.75 -2.98 -5.10
CA ALA A 58 7.22 -2.97 -3.73
C ALA A 58 7.25 -1.57 -3.08
N GLY A 59 8.21 -0.71 -3.46
CA GLY A 59 8.28 0.68 -3.01
C GLY A 59 7.07 1.49 -3.47
N PHE A 60 6.68 1.37 -4.74
CA PHE A 60 5.49 2.07 -5.25
C PHE A 60 4.19 1.57 -4.62
N MET A 61 4.09 0.27 -4.35
CA MET A 61 2.97 -0.30 -3.60
C MET A 61 2.87 0.30 -2.20
N SER A 62 3.99 0.43 -1.49
CA SER A 62 3.99 1.01 -0.14
C SER A 62 3.60 2.48 -0.14
N ILE A 63 4.07 3.29 -1.09
CA ILE A 63 3.64 4.70 -1.24
C ILE A 63 2.12 4.79 -1.44
N GLY A 64 1.58 4.01 -2.38
CA GLY A 64 0.15 4.00 -2.66
C GLY A 64 -0.68 3.59 -1.44
N ALA A 65 -0.24 2.56 -0.72
CA ALA A 65 -0.90 2.08 0.49
C ALA A 65 -0.89 3.15 1.61
N PHE A 66 0.25 3.80 1.85
CA PHE A 66 0.35 4.85 2.88
C PHE A 66 -0.45 6.10 2.51
N ALA A 67 -0.34 6.60 1.29
CA ALA A 67 -1.10 7.77 0.84
C ALA A 67 -2.61 7.49 0.87
N GLY A 68 -3.04 6.32 0.41
CA GLY A 68 -4.44 5.91 0.43
C GLY A 68 -4.98 5.76 1.86
N SER A 69 -4.22 5.11 2.76
CA SER A 69 -4.65 4.95 4.15
C SER A 69 -4.68 6.27 4.92
N ALA A 70 -3.73 7.17 4.69
CA ALA A 70 -3.75 8.52 5.28
C ALA A 70 -5.00 9.29 4.85
N LEU A 71 -5.35 9.26 3.55
CA LEU A 71 -6.58 9.90 3.08
C LEU A 71 -7.84 9.22 3.63
N ALA A 72 -7.89 7.89 3.70
CA ALA A 72 -9.03 7.17 4.25
C ALA A 72 -9.31 7.55 5.71
N LEU A 73 -8.25 7.76 6.50
CA LEU A 73 -8.36 8.22 7.89
C LEU A 73 -8.80 9.69 7.96
N ALA A 74 -8.22 10.56 7.13
CA ALA A 74 -8.62 11.97 7.07
C ALA A 74 -10.09 12.16 6.66
N LEU A 75 -10.62 11.29 5.78
CA LEU A 75 -12.03 11.33 5.38
C LEU A 75 -12.98 10.60 6.32
N GLN A 76 -12.48 9.98 7.38
CA GLN A 76 -13.31 9.18 8.31
C GLN A 76 -14.42 10.02 8.96
N SER A 77 -14.14 11.30 9.26
CA SER A 77 -15.11 12.23 9.84
C SER A 77 -16.12 12.80 8.82
N THR A 78 -15.74 12.85 7.53
CA THR A 78 -16.51 13.56 6.49
C THR A 78 -17.37 12.62 5.65
N VAL A 79 -16.89 11.39 5.38
CA VAL A 79 -17.56 10.42 4.50
C VAL A 79 -17.99 9.20 5.30
N THR A 80 -19.30 9.10 5.56
CA THR A 80 -19.91 7.99 6.32
C THR A 80 -20.00 6.68 5.54
N LEU A 81 -20.01 6.76 4.19
CA LEU A 81 -20.10 5.59 3.32
C LEU A 81 -18.73 4.91 3.15
N SER A 82 -18.51 3.79 3.83
CA SER A 82 -17.26 3.01 3.78
C SER A 82 -16.77 2.67 2.36
N PRO A 83 -17.62 2.19 1.41
CA PRO A 83 -17.10 1.82 0.08
C PRO A 83 -16.67 3.04 -0.75
N LEU A 84 -17.36 4.17 -0.62
CA LEU A 84 -16.99 5.40 -1.32
C LEU A 84 -15.65 5.95 -0.80
N ARG A 85 -15.46 5.94 0.52
CA ARG A 85 -14.20 6.34 1.16
C ARG A 85 -13.04 5.48 0.71
N LEU A 86 -13.24 4.15 0.63
CA LEU A 86 -12.22 3.23 0.15
C LEU A 86 -11.86 3.51 -1.32
N ALA A 87 -12.86 3.71 -2.19
CA ALA A 87 -12.63 4.02 -3.60
C ALA A 87 -11.84 5.32 -3.78
N LEU A 88 -12.19 6.38 -3.06
CA LEU A 88 -11.46 7.65 -3.08
C LEU A 88 -10.02 7.50 -2.59
N ALA A 89 -9.81 6.74 -1.51
CA ALA A 89 -8.48 6.45 -0.96
C ALA A 89 -7.61 5.67 -1.95
N MET A 90 -8.18 4.69 -2.65
CA MET A 90 -7.48 3.91 -3.67
C MET A 90 -7.09 4.78 -4.87
N VAL A 91 -7.99 5.61 -5.37
CA VAL A 91 -7.70 6.53 -6.49
C VAL A 91 -6.61 7.52 -6.10
N PHE A 92 -6.71 8.12 -4.93
CA PHE A 92 -5.70 9.06 -4.44
C PHE A 92 -4.33 8.40 -4.27
N GLY A 93 -4.27 7.21 -3.63
CA GLY A 93 -3.04 6.44 -3.48
C GLY A 93 -2.41 6.09 -4.83
N ALA A 94 -3.24 5.71 -5.82
CA ALA A 94 -2.79 5.43 -7.18
C ALA A 94 -2.21 6.68 -7.87
N VAL A 95 -2.83 7.84 -7.72
CA VAL A 95 -2.34 9.11 -8.29
C VAL A 95 -1.00 9.50 -7.69
N ILE A 96 -0.85 9.41 -6.37
CA ILE A 96 0.42 9.72 -5.69
C ILE A 96 1.52 8.73 -6.11
N ALA A 97 1.23 7.43 -6.14
CA ALA A 97 2.18 6.42 -6.60
C ALA A 97 2.57 6.63 -8.07
N ALA A 98 1.62 6.99 -8.93
CA ALA A 98 1.88 7.29 -10.34
C ALA A 98 2.75 8.56 -10.51
N ALA A 99 2.49 9.61 -9.75
CA ALA A 99 3.27 10.85 -9.81
C ALA A 99 4.74 10.61 -9.39
N LEU A 100 4.95 9.88 -8.30
CA LEU A 100 6.31 9.51 -7.85
C LEU A 100 6.97 8.52 -8.81
N GLY A 101 6.19 7.56 -9.34
CA GLY A 101 6.67 6.63 -10.36
C GLY A 101 7.12 7.35 -11.64
N PHE A 102 6.37 8.36 -12.06
CA PHE A 102 6.76 9.20 -13.21
C PHE A 102 8.04 9.99 -12.92
N LEU A 103 8.13 10.64 -11.76
CA LEU A 103 9.30 11.41 -11.36
C LEU A 103 10.58 10.57 -11.31
N ILE A 104 10.49 9.36 -10.74
CA ILE A 104 11.61 8.42 -10.63
C ILE A 104 11.87 7.74 -11.99
N GLY A 105 10.83 7.46 -12.75
CA GLY A 105 10.91 6.80 -14.05
C GLY A 105 11.74 7.57 -15.08
N ILE A 106 11.64 8.91 -15.12
CA ILE A 106 12.39 9.74 -16.07
C ILE A 106 13.89 9.47 -16.04
N PRO A 107 14.59 9.52 -14.88
CA PRO A 107 16.02 9.19 -14.84
C PRO A 107 16.31 7.69 -14.99
N VAL A 108 15.43 6.83 -14.46
CA VAL A 108 15.65 5.39 -14.41
C VAL A 108 15.53 4.75 -15.81
N LEU A 109 14.57 5.19 -16.62
CA LEU A 109 14.36 4.67 -17.99
C LEU A 109 15.52 4.99 -18.96
N ARG A 110 16.49 5.82 -18.55
CA ARG A 110 17.71 6.05 -19.33
C ARG A 110 18.79 5.00 -19.09
N LEU A 111 18.57 4.13 -18.10
CA LEU A 111 19.49 3.05 -17.73
C LEU A 111 19.03 1.75 -18.39
N ASN A 112 19.99 0.95 -18.80
CA ASN A 112 19.72 -0.34 -19.48
C ASN A 112 20.23 -1.53 -18.66
N GLY A 113 19.54 -2.66 -18.79
CA GLY A 113 19.97 -3.94 -18.22
C GLY A 113 20.10 -3.94 -16.70
N ASP A 114 21.19 -4.46 -16.18
CA ASP A 114 21.40 -4.67 -14.74
C ASP A 114 21.46 -3.38 -13.94
N TYR A 115 21.88 -2.27 -14.53
CA TYR A 115 21.90 -0.97 -13.87
C TYR A 115 20.48 -0.48 -13.52
N LEU A 116 19.51 -0.76 -14.37
CA LEU A 116 18.11 -0.47 -14.11
C LEU A 116 17.61 -1.21 -12.86
N ALA A 117 17.93 -2.50 -12.74
CA ALA A 117 17.55 -3.31 -11.59
C ALA A 117 18.17 -2.81 -10.28
N ILE A 118 19.45 -2.44 -10.30
CA ILE A 118 20.16 -1.91 -9.11
C ILE A 118 19.56 -0.57 -8.66
N VAL A 119 19.30 0.33 -9.61
CA VAL A 119 18.77 1.66 -9.29
C VAL A 119 17.31 1.57 -8.80
N THR A 120 16.48 0.72 -9.40
CA THR A 120 15.11 0.50 -8.91
C THR A 120 15.08 -0.12 -7.51
N LEU A 121 16.01 -1.02 -7.20
CA LEU A 121 16.17 -1.56 -5.84
C LEU A 121 16.56 -0.47 -4.85
N ALA A 122 17.54 0.38 -5.20
CA ALA A 122 17.97 1.49 -4.35
C ALA A 122 16.80 2.46 -4.06
N PHE A 123 16.01 2.82 -5.06
CA PHE A 123 14.80 3.62 -4.85
C PHE A 123 13.77 2.93 -3.95
N GLY A 124 13.58 1.63 -4.10
CA GLY A 124 12.70 0.84 -3.20
C GLY A 124 13.14 0.95 -1.73
N GLU A 125 14.44 0.82 -1.45
CA GLU A 125 14.99 0.96 -0.10
C GLU A 125 14.92 2.41 0.42
N ILE A 126 15.12 3.42 -0.43
CA ILE A 126 14.94 4.82 -0.06
C ILE A 126 13.48 5.09 0.33
N ILE A 127 12.53 4.63 -0.48
CA ILE A 127 11.09 4.78 -0.19
C ILE A 127 10.73 4.10 1.13
N LYS A 128 11.17 2.88 1.33
CA LYS A 128 10.97 2.14 2.58
C LYS A 128 11.55 2.90 3.77
N SER A 129 12.77 3.43 3.66
CA SER A 129 13.41 4.22 4.71
C SER A 129 12.62 5.49 5.02
N ILE A 130 12.11 6.19 4.01
CA ILE A 130 11.26 7.38 4.19
C ILE A 130 9.99 6.99 4.96
N ILE A 131 9.27 5.97 4.49
CA ILE A 131 8.00 5.54 5.08
C ILE A 131 8.18 5.09 6.54
N THR A 132 9.27 4.37 6.84
CA THR A 132 9.56 3.91 8.21
C THR A 132 9.92 5.04 9.16
N ASN A 133 10.35 6.19 8.67
CA ASN A 133 10.75 7.35 9.49
C ASN A 133 9.70 8.48 9.47
N VAL A 134 8.56 8.29 8.81
CA VAL A 134 7.46 9.26 8.80
C VAL A 134 6.50 8.99 9.94
N TYR A 135 6.25 10.01 10.74
CA TYR A 135 5.25 10.03 11.81
C TYR A 135 4.19 11.08 11.43
N LEU A 136 2.95 10.66 11.34
CA LEU A 136 1.79 11.50 11.06
C LEU A 136 0.80 11.40 12.21
N GLY A 137 0.48 12.53 12.81
CA GLY A 137 -0.56 12.68 13.80
C GLY A 137 -1.59 13.73 13.36
N VAL A 138 -2.83 13.58 13.78
CA VAL A 138 -3.88 14.60 13.67
C VAL A 138 -4.22 15.07 15.07
N ASP A 139 -4.08 16.37 15.29
CA ASP A 139 -4.45 17.07 16.50
C ASP A 139 -5.51 18.13 16.21
N GLU A 140 -6.09 18.77 17.23
CA GLU A 140 -7.03 19.90 17.09
C GLU A 140 -6.45 21.06 16.26
N ASN A 141 -5.13 21.17 16.20
CA ASN A 141 -4.39 22.18 15.40
C ASN A 141 -4.11 21.75 13.95
N GLY A 142 -4.55 20.55 13.50
CA GLY A 142 -4.38 20.05 12.15
C GLY A 142 -3.40 18.86 12.02
N LEU A 143 -2.92 18.62 10.79
CA LEU A 143 -1.96 17.57 10.47
C LEU A 143 -0.57 17.94 10.99
N GLN A 144 -0.08 17.20 11.98
CA GLN A 144 1.31 17.30 12.45
C GLN A 144 2.18 16.28 11.71
N PHE A 145 3.21 16.80 11.07
CA PHE A 145 4.18 16.03 10.31
C PHE A 145 5.52 16.02 11.05
N SER A 146 5.98 14.88 11.52
CA SER A 146 7.30 14.75 12.16
C SER A 146 8.17 13.75 11.40
N PHE A 147 9.39 14.18 11.09
CA PHE A 147 10.41 13.36 10.46
C PHE A 147 11.48 13.05 11.52
N LEU A 148 11.81 11.80 11.73
CA LEU A 148 12.86 11.35 12.67
C LEU A 148 12.62 11.54 14.18
N SER A 149 11.50 12.03 14.65
CA SER A 149 11.27 12.20 16.09
C SER A 149 10.23 11.22 16.61
N ASN A 150 10.60 10.39 17.57
CA ASN A 150 9.71 9.49 18.31
C ASN A 150 8.72 10.22 19.24
N LYS A 151 8.77 11.55 19.27
CA LYS A 151 7.88 12.39 20.08
C LYS A 151 7.08 13.29 19.15
N ASN A 152 5.95 12.81 18.70
CA ASN A 152 4.86 13.72 18.43
C ASN A 152 4.33 14.16 19.80
N GLU A 153 4.63 15.38 20.22
CA GLU A 153 3.93 16.03 21.33
C GLU A 153 2.53 16.39 20.82
N LEU A 154 1.70 15.35 20.65
CA LEU A 154 0.29 15.52 20.37
C LEU A 154 -0.34 16.11 21.63
N ALA A 155 -1.09 17.21 21.49
CA ALA A 155 -1.90 17.74 22.55
C ALA A 155 -2.91 16.69 23.05
N ASP A 156 -3.40 16.84 24.28
CA ASP A 156 -4.35 15.90 24.88
C ASP A 156 -5.56 15.68 23.96
N GLY A 157 -5.68 14.46 23.41
CA GLY A 157 -6.73 14.08 22.46
C GLY A 157 -6.29 13.83 21.03
N GLY A 158 -5.04 14.06 20.67
CA GLY A 158 -4.50 13.81 19.33
C GLY A 158 -4.43 12.31 19.00
N VAL A 159 -4.78 11.96 17.76
CA VAL A 159 -4.74 10.56 17.25
C VAL A 159 -3.53 10.37 16.36
N GLU A 160 -2.64 9.47 16.75
CA GLU A 160 -1.54 9.04 15.88
C GLU A 160 -2.09 8.21 14.71
N LEU A 161 -1.91 8.70 13.49
CA LEU A 161 -2.36 8.03 12.27
C LEU A 161 -1.31 7.07 11.73
N ILE A 162 -0.04 7.50 11.74
CA ILE A 162 1.09 6.73 11.22
C ILE A 162 2.23 6.80 12.23
N ARG A 163 2.71 5.62 12.63
CA ARG A 163 3.80 5.49 13.59
C ARG A 163 4.97 4.73 12.96
N GLY A 164 5.64 5.37 12.00
CA GLY A 164 6.86 4.85 11.39
C GLY A 164 6.85 3.34 11.12
N PRO A 165 7.68 2.56 11.85
CA PRO A 165 7.80 1.11 11.64
C PRO A 165 6.54 0.29 11.93
N MET A 166 5.62 0.81 12.73
CA MET A 166 4.37 0.12 13.09
C MET A 166 3.26 0.31 12.06
N GLY A 167 3.49 1.16 11.05
CA GLY A 167 2.53 1.42 9.98
C GLY A 167 1.37 2.32 10.40
N VAL A 168 0.21 2.11 9.79
CA VAL A 168 -1.00 2.90 10.02
C VAL A 168 -1.75 2.33 11.22
N MET A 169 -1.92 3.14 12.25
CA MET A 169 -2.69 2.78 13.43
C MET A 169 -4.16 3.17 13.26
N ASN A 170 -5.05 2.46 13.96
CA ASN A 170 -6.48 2.78 14.02
C ASN A 170 -7.28 2.58 12.72
N THR A 171 -6.85 1.67 11.83
CA THR A 171 -7.67 1.26 10.70
C THR A 171 -8.86 0.43 11.17
N GLN A 172 -10.09 0.89 10.88
CA GLN A 172 -11.29 0.09 11.11
C GLN A 172 -11.24 -1.16 10.23
N ARG A 173 -11.48 -2.33 10.84
CA ARG A 173 -11.74 -3.54 10.08
C ARG A 173 -13.00 -3.34 9.23
N ILE A 174 -12.89 -3.60 7.96
CA ILE A 174 -14.05 -3.70 7.07
C ILE A 174 -14.72 -5.03 7.42
N SER A 175 -15.82 -4.94 8.16
CA SER A 175 -16.68 -6.09 8.48
C SER A 175 -17.72 -6.30 7.38
#